data_633fa40da56494232b141bec7d887c02
#
_entry.id   633fa40da56494232b141bec7d887c02
#
_cell.length_a   1.000
_cell.length_b   1.000
_cell.length_c   1.000
_cell.angle_alpha   90.00
_cell.angle_beta   90.00
_cell.angle_gamma   90.00
#
_symmetry.space_group_name_H-M   'P 1'
#
loop_
_entity.id
_entity.type
_entity.pdbx_description
1 polymer ?
#
loop_
_entity_poly.entity_id
_entity_poly.type
_entity_poly.pdbx_seq_one_letter_code
_entity_poly.pdbx_strand_id
1 'polypeptide(L)'
;MSIPQYDLKEIGEAEAKIILLAQWRSVITGRSSYTFKVTGEDTYGKFGLFEARMQPGYGIKPHTHRQLLEMFFVVEGQVTFLVGEHQQVLEKGVIATIPRNEKHAFANSSDTGSIMLSMFCPAAKREHYFEALAEMAKQAAALDPEALRRFWEANDQFPVEDNNWPY
;
A
#
# COMPACT_ATOMS: atom_id res chain seq x y z
N MET A 1 -2.61 -31.64 13.84
CA MET A 1 -2.72 -30.19 14.04
C MET A 1 -4.14 -29.81 13.75
N SER A 2 -4.91 -29.40 14.76
CA SER A 2 -6.27 -28.89 14.55
C SER A 2 -6.18 -27.46 14.00
N ILE A 3 -6.86 -27.18 12.91
CA ILE A 3 -7.06 -25.83 12.39
C ILE A 3 -7.75 -25.03 13.49
N PRO A 4 -7.27 -23.82 13.85
CA PRO A 4 -7.97 -22.96 14.79
C PRO A 4 -9.40 -22.76 14.28
N GLN A 5 -10.39 -23.09 15.09
CA GLN A 5 -11.78 -22.79 14.78
C GLN A 5 -11.96 -21.28 14.96
N TYR A 6 -11.95 -20.53 13.86
CA TYR A 6 -12.33 -19.12 13.89
C TYR A 6 -13.81 -19.04 14.24
N ASP A 7 -14.15 -18.32 15.30
CA ASP A 7 -15.54 -18.04 15.62
C ASP A 7 -16.09 -17.08 14.55
N LEU A 8 -16.79 -17.65 13.58
CA LEU A 8 -17.41 -16.90 12.49
C LEU A 8 -18.47 -15.88 12.98
N LYS A 9 -18.88 -15.94 14.25
CA LYS A 9 -19.76 -14.96 14.86
C LYS A 9 -19.09 -13.61 15.16
N GLU A 10 -17.76 -13.58 15.27
CA GLU A 10 -17.01 -12.33 15.37
C GLU A 10 -16.77 -11.65 14.01
N ILE A 11 -16.95 -12.37 12.90
CA ILE A 11 -17.04 -11.78 11.57
C ILE A 11 -18.50 -11.32 11.47
N GLY A 12 -18.79 -10.07 11.85
CA GLY A 12 -20.14 -9.51 11.71
C GLY A 12 -20.71 -9.90 10.34
N GLU A 13 -22.03 -10.09 10.27
CA GLU A 13 -22.73 -10.49 9.04
C GLU A 13 -22.47 -9.44 7.94
N ALA A 14 -21.31 -9.60 7.26
CA ALA A 14 -20.94 -8.77 6.12
C ALA A 14 -21.87 -9.18 4.96
N GLU A 15 -22.75 -8.28 4.57
CA GLU A 15 -23.54 -8.48 3.35
C GLU A 15 -22.60 -8.52 2.13
N ALA A 16 -22.91 -9.38 1.18
CA ALA A 16 -22.18 -9.43 -0.09
C ALA A 16 -22.32 -8.07 -0.81
N LYS A 17 -21.19 -7.48 -1.19
CA LYS A 17 -21.14 -6.16 -1.83
C LYS A 17 -20.49 -6.26 -3.20
N ILE A 18 -21.16 -5.70 -4.21
CA ILE A 18 -20.58 -5.50 -5.54
C ILE A 18 -20.24 -4.03 -5.66
N ILE A 19 -18.96 -3.72 -5.84
CA ILE A 19 -18.46 -2.34 -5.96
C ILE A 19 -18.22 -2.06 -7.45
N LEU A 20 -19.04 -1.19 -8.04
CA LEU A 20 -18.95 -0.86 -9.45
C LEU A 20 -17.83 0.15 -9.73
N LEU A 21 -17.31 0.15 -10.96
CA LEU A 21 -16.29 1.11 -11.43
C LEU A 21 -16.61 2.57 -11.09
N ALA A 22 -17.86 2.98 -11.27
CA ALA A 22 -18.31 4.34 -11.01
C ALA A 22 -18.27 4.74 -9.51
N GLN A 23 -18.12 3.78 -8.61
CA GLN A 23 -18.04 4.00 -7.17
C GLN A 23 -16.61 4.15 -6.66
N TRP A 24 -15.61 3.84 -7.50
CA TRP A 24 -14.22 3.96 -7.11
C TRP A 24 -13.80 5.43 -7.02
N ARG A 25 -13.13 5.74 -5.93
CA ARG A 25 -12.43 7.02 -5.75
C ARG A 25 -10.95 6.83 -6.04
N SER A 26 -10.31 7.88 -6.56
CA SER A 26 -8.87 7.88 -6.82
C SER A 26 -8.24 9.14 -6.31
N VAL A 27 -6.98 9.04 -5.90
CA VAL A 27 -6.14 10.17 -5.50
C VAL A 27 -4.82 10.12 -6.26
N ILE A 28 -4.21 11.28 -6.47
CA ILE A 28 -2.91 11.43 -7.13
C ILE A 28 -1.88 11.87 -6.09
N THR A 29 -0.80 11.13 -5.97
CA THR A 29 0.31 11.39 -5.04
C THR A 29 1.61 11.58 -5.83
N GLY A 30 1.73 12.75 -6.47
CA GLY A 30 2.88 13.05 -7.34
C GLY A 30 2.88 12.22 -8.63
N ARG A 31 3.81 11.26 -8.76
CA ARG A 31 3.97 10.40 -9.95
C ARG A 31 3.24 9.05 -9.83
N SER A 32 2.31 8.95 -8.91
CA SER A 32 1.48 7.76 -8.70
C SER A 32 0.03 8.16 -8.50
N SER A 33 -0.89 7.25 -8.74
CA SER A 33 -2.29 7.37 -8.35
C SER A 33 -2.73 6.10 -7.63
N TYR A 34 -3.62 6.28 -6.66
CA TYR A 34 -4.23 5.18 -5.92
C TYR A 34 -5.74 5.20 -6.13
N THR A 35 -6.28 4.10 -6.65
CA THR A 35 -7.72 3.88 -6.79
C THR A 35 -8.20 2.94 -5.70
N PHE A 36 -9.17 3.38 -4.91
CA PHE A 36 -9.74 2.62 -3.80
C PHE A 36 -10.74 1.60 -4.35
N LYS A 37 -10.32 0.34 -4.43
CA LYS A 37 -11.16 -0.77 -4.92
C LYS A 37 -12.08 -1.29 -3.84
N VAL A 38 -11.53 -1.47 -2.64
CA VAL A 38 -12.22 -1.88 -1.43
C VAL A 38 -11.65 -1.07 -0.26
N THR A 39 -12.49 -0.40 0.48
CA THR A 39 -12.09 0.38 1.66
C THR A 39 -12.27 -0.42 2.96
N GLY A 40 -11.76 0.11 4.06
CA GLY A 40 -11.98 -0.47 5.37
C GLY A 40 -13.46 -0.53 5.76
N GLU A 41 -14.27 0.43 5.30
CA GLU A 41 -15.72 0.43 5.54
C GLU A 41 -16.43 -0.72 4.84
N ASP A 42 -15.97 -1.10 3.64
CA ASP A 42 -16.54 -2.19 2.86
C ASP A 42 -16.31 -3.57 3.49
N THR A 43 -15.32 -3.69 4.38
CA THR A 43 -14.86 -4.97 4.96
C THR A 43 -14.91 -4.99 6.49
N TYR A 44 -15.58 -4.03 7.10
CA TYR A 44 -15.61 -3.88 8.56
C TYR A 44 -14.21 -3.81 9.18
N GLY A 45 -13.28 -3.16 8.47
CA GLY A 45 -11.89 -2.98 8.89
C GLY A 45 -10.98 -4.20 8.67
N LYS A 46 -11.47 -5.28 8.07
CA LYS A 46 -10.68 -6.51 7.90
C LYS A 46 -9.54 -6.33 6.91
N PHE A 47 -9.82 -5.74 5.75
CA PHE A 47 -8.81 -5.38 4.76
C PHE A 47 -9.24 -4.20 3.90
N GLY A 48 -8.27 -3.56 3.25
CA GLY A 48 -8.47 -2.60 2.18
C GLY A 48 -7.71 -3.05 0.94
N LEU A 49 -8.24 -2.76 -0.26
CA LEU A 49 -7.63 -3.09 -1.54
C LEU A 49 -7.53 -1.83 -2.41
N PHE A 50 -6.34 -1.55 -2.88
CA PHE A 50 -6.02 -0.35 -3.66
C PHE A 50 -5.26 -0.72 -4.93
N GLU A 51 -5.58 -0.05 -6.03
CA GLU A 51 -4.79 -0.15 -7.26
C GLU A 51 -3.83 1.05 -7.31
N ALA A 52 -2.55 0.77 -7.33
CA ALA A 52 -1.48 1.75 -7.55
C ALA A 52 -1.09 1.76 -9.03
N ARG A 53 -1.16 2.93 -9.67
CA ARG A 53 -0.59 3.18 -11.00
C ARG A 53 0.64 4.05 -10.84
N MET A 54 1.79 3.52 -11.23
CA MET A 54 3.08 4.14 -11.02
C MET A 54 3.73 4.53 -12.34
N GLN A 55 4.13 5.78 -12.47
CA GLN A 55 4.94 6.24 -13.60
C GLN A 55 6.39 5.77 -13.45
N PRO A 56 7.17 5.71 -14.54
CA PRO A 56 8.60 5.43 -14.49
C PRO A 56 9.34 6.29 -13.47
N GLY A 57 10.20 5.68 -12.66
CA GLY A 57 10.98 6.33 -11.63
C GLY A 57 10.20 6.74 -10.37
N TYR A 58 8.93 6.32 -10.23
CA TYR A 58 8.23 6.44 -8.95
C TYR A 58 8.66 5.31 -8.02
N GLY A 59 8.92 5.65 -6.77
CA GLY A 59 9.19 4.67 -5.73
C GLY A 59 8.86 5.20 -4.35
N ILE A 60 8.76 4.30 -3.39
CA ILE A 60 8.61 4.62 -1.97
C ILE A 60 9.86 4.21 -1.20
N LYS A 61 10.17 4.97 -0.16
CA LYS A 61 11.32 4.69 0.70
C LYS A 61 11.10 3.44 1.54
N PRO A 62 12.17 2.74 1.93
CA PRO A 62 12.10 1.60 2.84
C PRO A 62 11.42 1.96 4.15
N HIS A 63 10.52 1.07 4.58
CA HIS A 63 9.75 1.24 5.80
C HIS A 63 9.28 -0.12 6.33
N THR A 64 8.71 -0.09 7.53
CA THR A 64 8.07 -1.25 8.16
C THR A 64 6.66 -0.87 8.61
N HIS A 65 5.82 -1.88 8.78
CA HIS A 65 4.52 -1.77 9.45
C HIS A 65 4.51 -2.66 10.69
N ARG A 66 4.01 -2.17 11.80
CA ARG A 66 3.93 -2.92 13.07
C ARG A 66 2.61 -3.68 13.21
N GLN A 67 1.54 -3.17 12.60
CA GLN A 67 0.18 -3.69 12.72
C GLN A 67 -0.32 -4.29 11.40
N LEU A 68 0.13 -3.76 10.27
CA LEU A 68 -0.30 -4.16 8.94
C LEU A 68 0.51 -5.36 8.43
N LEU A 69 -0.19 -6.28 7.77
CA LEU A 69 0.35 -7.18 6.76
C LEU A 69 -0.03 -6.58 5.41
N GLU A 70 0.91 -6.58 4.47
CA GLU A 70 0.64 -6.17 3.11
C GLU A 70 0.75 -7.34 2.13
N MET A 71 -0.06 -7.27 1.08
CA MET A 71 0.06 -8.15 -0.08
C MET A 71 0.02 -7.31 -1.34
N PHE A 72 0.93 -7.61 -2.26
CA PHE A 72 1.04 -6.93 -3.54
C PHE A 72 0.86 -7.92 -4.69
N PHE A 73 0.12 -7.52 -5.73
CA PHE A 73 -0.04 -8.28 -6.94
C PHE A 73 0.26 -7.39 -8.15
N VAL A 74 1.25 -7.75 -8.95
CA VAL A 74 1.61 -6.99 -10.17
C VAL A 74 0.60 -7.31 -11.27
N VAL A 75 -0.20 -6.33 -11.64
CA VAL A 75 -1.26 -6.46 -12.66
C VAL A 75 -0.70 -6.21 -14.06
N GLU A 76 0.18 -5.22 -14.19
CA GLU A 76 0.76 -4.80 -15.47
C GLU A 76 2.16 -4.22 -15.27
N GLY A 77 3.04 -4.46 -16.25
CA GLY A 77 4.43 -4.02 -16.21
C GLY A 77 5.26 -4.81 -15.20
N GLN A 78 6.24 -4.14 -14.62
CA GLN A 78 7.14 -4.71 -13.61
C GLN A 78 7.35 -3.72 -12.46
N VAL A 79 7.64 -4.26 -11.28
CA VAL A 79 7.90 -3.48 -10.07
C VAL A 79 9.12 -4.06 -9.37
N THR A 80 10.09 -3.21 -9.06
CA THR A 80 11.24 -3.61 -8.24
C THR A 80 10.84 -3.53 -6.78
N PHE A 81 11.01 -4.62 -6.04
CA PHE A 81 10.80 -4.72 -4.61
C PHE A 81 12.12 -4.85 -3.86
N LEU A 82 12.18 -4.21 -2.71
CA LEU A 82 13.12 -4.50 -1.63
C LEU A 82 12.37 -5.21 -0.52
N VAL A 83 12.83 -6.37 -0.08
CA VAL A 83 12.32 -7.09 1.09
C VAL A 83 13.52 -7.53 1.93
N GLY A 84 13.60 -7.06 3.17
CA GLY A 84 14.82 -7.18 3.97
C GLY A 84 16.00 -6.52 3.25
N GLU A 85 17.02 -7.30 2.92
CA GLU A 85 18.21 -6.86 2.18
C GLU A 85 18.19 -7.30 0.70
N HIS A 86 17.09 -7.92 0.25
CA HIS A 86 17.00 -8.48 -1.10
C HIS A 86 16.17 -7.61 -2.02
N GLN A 87 16.75 -7.27 -3.18
CA GLN A 87 16.01 -6.62 -4.26
C GLN A 87 15.65 -7.65 -5.33
N GLN A 88 14.41 -7.55 -5.82
CA GLN A 88 13.91 -8.39 -6.89
C GLN A 88 12.93 -7.62 -7.78
N VAL A 89 13.03 -7.82 -9.09
CA VAL A 89 12.02 -7.34 -10.03
C VAL A 89 10.89 -8.37 -10.09
N LEU A 90 9.68 -7.91 -9.80
CA LEU A 90 8.45 -8.69 -9.91
C LEU A 90 7.74 -8.30 -11.20
N GLU A 91 7.44 -9.30 -12.01
CA GLU A 91 6.72 -9.13 -13.27
C GLU A 91 5.22 -9.37 -13.09
N LYS A 92 4.44 -9.03 -14.11
CA LYS A 92 3.01 -9.29 -14.16
C LYS A 92 2.66 -10.71 -13.71
N GLY A 93 1.68 -10.82 -12.81
CA GLY A 93 1.19 -12.07 -12.25
C GLY A 93 1.88 -12.52 -10.97
N VAL A 94 2.98 -11.87 -10.56
CA VAL A 94 3.69 -12.21 -9.33
C VAL A 94 2.99 -11.58 -8.12
N ILE A 95 2.99 -12.32 -7.00
CA ILE A 95 2.49 -11.87 -5.70
C ILE A 95 3.67 -11.77 -4.72
N ALA A 96 3.69 -10.69 -3.93
CA ALA A 96 4.53 -10.54 -2.75
C ALA A 96 3.66 -10.41 -1.50
N THR A 97 4.05 -11.06 -0.41
CA THR A 97 3.42 -10.89 0.90
C THR A 97 4.45 -10.40 1.88
N ILE A 98 4.15 -9.29 2.56
CA ILE A 98 5.06 -8.64 3.49
C ILE A 98 4.46 -8.75 4.89
N PRO A 99 5.05 -9.55 5.78
CA PRO A 99 4.60 -9.66 7.15
C PRO A 99 4.91 -8.38 7.94
N ARG A 100 4.29 -8.25 9.11
CA ARG A 100 4.56 -7.16 10.05
C ARG A 100 6.04 -7.11 10.39
N ASN A 101 6.56 -5.89 10.55
CA ASN A 101 7.95 -5.57 10.90
C ASN A 101 8.99 -5.93 9.82
N GLU A 102 8.59 -6.46 8.67
CA GLU A 102 9.52 -6.69 7.58
C GLU A 102 9.82 -5.38 6.84
N LYS A 103 11.13 -5.06 6.69
CA LYS A 103 11.58 -3.91 5.91
C LYS A 103 11.26 -4.15 4.44
N HIS A 104 10.57 -3.19 3.83
CA HIS A 104 10.24 -3.28 2.41
C HIS A 104 10.12 -1.92 1.75
N ALA A 105 10.28 -1.93 0.45
CA ALA A 105 10.04 -0.81 -0.45
C ALA A 105 9.66 -1.34 -1.83
N PHE A 106 9.10 -0.47 -2.67
CA PHE A 106 8.88 -0.80 -4.07
C PHE A 106 9.08 0.43 -4.97
N ALA A 107 9.43 0.18 -6.22
CA ALA A 107 9.58 1.22 -7.23
C ALA A 107 9.28 0.69 -8.63
N ASN A 108 8.79 1.57 -9.49
CA ASN A 108 8.78 1.34 -10.92
C ASN A 108 10.12 1.83 -11.50
N SER A 109 11.08 0.92 -11.64
CA SER A 109 12.40 1.18 -12.22
C SER A 109 12.44 1.02 -13.74
N SER A 110 11.31 0.67 -14.37
CA SER A 110 11.21 0.53 -15.82
C SER A 110 10.96 1.88 -16.50
N ASP A 111 11.01 1.88 -17.82
CA ASP A 111 10.70 3.03 -18.68
C ASP A 111 9.23 3.14 -19.06
N THR A 112 8.41 2.19 -18.63
CA THR A 112 6.96 2.14 -18.85
C THR A 112 6.20 2.25 -17.54
N GLY A 113 4.89 2.55 -17.61
CA GLY A 113 4.02 2.53 -16.43
C GLY A 113 3.84 1.12 -15.88
N SER A 114 3.57 1.01 -14.59
CA SER A 114 3.20 -0.24 -13.95
C SER A 114 1.92 -0.11 -13.12
N ILE A 115 1.20 -1.22 -12.97
CA ILE A 115 -0.04 -1.31 -12.19
C ILE A 115 0.11 -2.43 -11.18
N MET A 116 -0.19 -2.13 -9.93
CA MET A 116 -0.11 -3.07 -8.82
C MET A 116 -1.34 -2.95 -7.93
N LEU A 117 -1.88 -4.07 -7.48
CA LEU A 117 -2.83 -4.08 -6.36
C LEU A 117 -2.06 -4.18 -5.06
N SER A 118 -2.45 -3.37 -4.08
CA SER A 118 -1.95 -3.41 -2.70
C SER A 118 -3.11 -3.70 -1.76
N MET A 119 -2.99 -4.75 -0.96
CA MET A 119 -3.96 -5.09 0.08
C MET A 119 -3.32 -4.89 1.46
N PHE A 120 -4.04 -4.23 2.35
CA PHE A 120 -3.65 -3.98 3.73
C PHE A 120 -4.56 -4.76 4.68
N CYS A 121 -4.00 -5.52 5.60
CA CYS A 121 -4.75 -6.30 6.58
C CYS A 121 -4.14 -6.10 7.99
N PRO A 122 -4.90 -5.51 8.93
CA PRO A 122 -6.23 -4.89 8.77
C PRO A 122 -6.22 -3.67 7.85
N ALA A 123 -7.39 -3.18 7.47
CA ALA A 123 -7.54 -2.02 6.56
C ALA A 123 -6.90 -0.72 7.09
N ALA A 124 -6.90 -0.51 8.40
CA ALA A 124 -6.29 0.63 9.13
C ALA A 124 -6.62 2.01 8.52
N LYS A 125 -7.78 2.14 7.88
CA LYS A 125 -8.22 3.38 7.20
C LYS A 125 -7.19 3.92 6.20
N ARG A 126 -6.54 3.01 5.44
CA ARG A 126 -5.48 3.39 4.48
C ARG A 126 -5.98 4.35 3.39
N GLU A 127 -7.28 4.38 3.09
CA GLU A 127 -7.90 5.39 2.23
C GLU A 127 -7.61 6.81 2.73
N HIS A 128 -7.74 7.08 4.03
CA HIS A 128 -7.47 8.39 4.62
C HIS A 128 -5.97 8.75 4.55
N TYR A 129 -5.10 7.76 4.70
CA TYR A 129 -3.66 7.94 4.52
C TYR A 129 -3.33 8.43 3.11
N PHE A 130 -3.87 7.77 2.06
CA PHE A 130 -3.63 8.16 0.68
C PHE A 130 -4.27 9.51 0.33
N GLU A 131 -5.46 9.81 0.87
CA GLU A 131 -6.11 11.10 0.72
C GLU A 131 -5.25 12.22 1.32
N ALA A 132 -4.71 12.02 2.52
CA ALA A 132 -3.81 12.98 3.17
C ALA A 132 -2.51 13.17 2.39
N LEU A 133 -1.90 12.09 1.88
CA LEU A 133 -0.72 12.19 1.01
C LEU A 133 -1.00 13.02 -0.25
N ALA A 134 -2.18 12.82 -0.87
CA ALA A 134 -2.56 13.58 -2.05
C ALA A 134 -2.75 15.08 -1.75
N GLU A 135 -3.31 15.42 -0.60
CA GLU A 135 -3.41 16.82 -0.17
C GLU A 135 -2.04 17.43 0.13
N MET A 136 -1.15 16.68 0.77
CA MET A 136 0.24 17.12 1.00
C MET A 136 0.98 17.36 -0.31
N ALA A 137 0.79 16.48 -1.30
CA ALA A 137 1.44 16.61 -2.62
C ALA A 137 1.00 17.85 -3.41
N LYS A 138 -0.16 18.44 -3.11
CA LYS A 138 -0.64 19.69 -3.71
C LYS A 138 0.02 20.94 -3.12
N GLN A 139 0.61 20.82 -1.93
CA GLN A 139 1.25 21.96 -1.26
C GLN A 139 2.62 22.21 -1.88
N ALA A 140 2.82 23.43 -2.40
CA ALA A 140 4.09 23.82 -3.04
C ALA A 140 5.25 24.03 -2.03
N ALA A 141 4.94 24.16 -0.75
CA ALA A 141 5.94 24.32 0.30
C ALA A 141 6.52 22.95 0.71
N ALA A 142 7.82 22.90 0.93
CA ALA A 142 8.45 21.72 1.51
C ALA A 142 7.83 21.44 2.88
N LEU A 143 7.32 20.22 3.06
CA LEU A 143 6.80 19.79 4.35
C LEU A 143 7.95 19.67 5.36
N ASP A 144 7.69 20.08 6.60
CA ASP A 144 8.61 19.84 7.70
C ASP A 144 8.90 18.31 7.81
N PRO A 145 10.18 17.90 7.69
CA PRO A 145 10.52 16.47 7.72
C PRO A 145 10.04 15.74 8.99
N GLU A 146 10.06 16.44 10.13
CA GLU A 146 9.61 15.87 11.40
C GLU A 146 8.08 15.72 11.45
N ALA A 147 7.34 16.68 10.88
CA ALA A 147 5.88 16.57 10.76
C ALA A 147 5.49 15.43 9.81
N LEU A 148 6.22 15.25 8.71
CA LEU A 148 6.00 14.17 7.76
C LEU A 148 6.31 12.80 8.40
N ARG A 149 7.38 12.69 9.16
CA ARG A 149 7.71 11.48 9.91
C ARG A 149 6.62 11.13 10.93
N ARG A 150 6.15 12.09 11.73
CA ARG A 150 5.04 11.88 12.67
C ARG A 150 3.77 11.42 11.96
N PHE A 151 3.47 11.98 10.79
CA PHE A 151 2.34 11.55 9.99
C PHE A 151 2.46 10.09 9.55
N TRP A 152 3.62 9.67 9.06
CA TRP A 152 3.85 8.29 8.65
C TRP A 152 3.71 7.33 9.84
N GLU A 153 4.37 7.63 10.96
CA GLU A 153 4.33 6.79 12.17
C GLU A 153 2.91 6.67 12.75
N ALA A 154 2.13 7.75 12.72
CA ALA A 154 0.72 7.74 13.13
C ALA A 154 -0.17 6.86 12.22
N ASN A 155 0.28 6.58 11.00
CA ASN A 155 -0.38 5.72 10.04
C ASN A 155 0.32 4.35 9.89
N ASP A 156 1.02 3.90 10.92
CA ASP A 156 1.73 2.61 10.97
C ASP A 156 2.77 2.43 9.86
N GLN A 157 3.42 3.50 9.42
CA GLN A 157 4.51 3.47 8.45
C GLN A 157 5.78 4.04 9.07
N PHE A 158 6.72 3.17 9.42
CA PHE A 158 7.96 3.53 10.11
C PHE A 158 9.12 3.54 9.11
N PRO A 159 9.62 4.72 8.72
CA PRO A 159 10.75 4.82 7.79
C PRO A 159 11.98 4.08 8.30
N VAL A 160 12.69 3.42 7.38
CA VAL A 160 13.97 2.76 7.62
C VAL A 160 14.99 3.37 6.67
N GLU A 161 16.13 3.79 7.21
CA GLU A 161 17.23 4.28 6.37
C GLU A 161 17.86 3.10 5.61
N ASP A 162 17.98 3.25 4.30
CA ASP A 162 18.67 2.33 3.43
C ASP A 162 19.33 3.11 2.29
N ASN A 163 20.67 3.23 2.36
CA ASN A 163 21.44 3.99 1.39
C ASN A 163 21.59 3.29 0.03
N ASN A 164 21.21 2.00 -0.06
CA ASN A 164 21.28 1.22 -1.29
C ASN A 164 19.96 1.30 -2.09
N TRP A 165 18.92 1.92 -1.55
CA TRP A 165 17.65 2.12 -2.22
C TRP A 165 17.60 3.50 -2.88
N PRO A 166 17.58 3.59 -4.23
CA PRO A 166 17.79 4.85 -4.95
C PRO A 166 16.53 5.72 -5.13
N TYR A 167 15.36 5.28 -4.62
CA TYR A 167 14.06 5.94 -4.83
C TYR A 167 13.52 6.69 -3.63
#